data_205e0c2b9961a966e453f97f23ff35ee
#
_entry.id   205e0c2b9961a966e453f97f23ff35ee
#
_cell.length_a   1.000
_cell.length_b   1.000
_cell.length_c   1.000
_cell.angle_alpha   90.00
_cell.angle_beta   90.00
_cell.angle_gamma   90.00
#
_symmetry.space_group_name_H-M   'P 1'
#
loop_
_entity.id
_entity.type
_entity.pdbx_description
1 polymer ?
#
loop_
_entity_poly.entity_id
_entity_poly.type
_entity_poly.pdbx_seq_one_letter_code
_entity_poly.pdbx_strand_id
1 'polypeptide(L)'
;MAKLYVVGIGPGGLEHMTYKAVEVIKKSQVIVGYTPYIAYLGDLTDGKELISTGMRGEVERCKAAIDMVRKGKDTSIVSTGDAGLYGMAGPILELARDIEVEIIPGVTAAFSAAAELGSPIMHDYASISLSDLLTPWEVIINRVEKAAEADFVISIYNPKSKGRKDHLEKAIETISKYRDGSTPVGIVRNSGRPDTSITITTLAEIDYEIVDMLSVLIIGNSNTFIRDNKIITPRGYNIK
;
A
#
# COMPACT_ATOMS: atom_id res chain seq x y z
N MET A 1 6.88 30.95 -3.63
CA MET A 1 5.78 30.58 -2.72
C MET A 1 6.13 29.24 -2.10
N ALA A 2 5.75 29.00 -0.86
CA ALA A 2 5.93 27.69 -0.23
C ALA A 2 5.01 26.66 -0.88
N LYS A 3 5.43 25.39 -0.86
CA LYS A 3 4.80 24.29 -1.57
C LYS A 3 4.50 23.10 -0.65
N LEU A 4 3.41 22.40 -0.90
CA LEU A 4 3.07 21.15 -0.25
C LEU A 4 3.49 19.97 -1.13
N TYR A 5 4.35 19.12 -0.57
CA TYR A 5 4.72 17.83 -1.19
C TYR A 5 3.95 16.71 -0.51
N VAL A 6 3.21 15.92 -1.27
CA VAL A 6 2.54 14.71 -0.78
C VAL A 6 3.38 13.51 -1.19
N VAL A 7 4.08 12.93 -0.24
CA VAL A 7 5.23 12.06 -0.53
C VAL A 7 4.93 10.61 -0.18
N GLY A 8 5.01 9.73 -1.18
CA GLY A 8 5.11 8.29 -0.97
C GLY A 8 6.56 7.93 -0.60
N ILE A 9 6.74 7.43 0.62
CA ILE A 9 8.09 7.10 1.14
C ILE A 9 8.51 5.66 0.88
N GLY A 10 7.76 4.92 0.06
CA GLY A 10 8.02 3.50 -0.15
C GLY A 10 7.59 2.61 1.02
N PRO A 11 7.79 1.31 0.91
CA PRO A 11 7.32 0.33 1.90
C PRO A 11 8.23 0.20 3.12
N GLY A 12 9.51 0.56 2.99
CA GLY A 12 10.55 0.31 4.00
C GLY A 12 11.48 1.48 4.25
N GLY A 13 12.78 1.22 4.32
CA GLY A 13 13.82 2.21 4.60
C GLY A 13 14.17 3.13 3.42
N LEU A 14 15.25 3.91 3.58
CA LEU A 14 15.70 4.89 2.59
C LEU A 14 15.99 4.28 1.21
N GLU A 15 16.44 3.03 1.16
CA GLU A 15 16.72 2.26 -0.05
C GLU A 15 15.50 2.03 -0.94
N HIS A 16 14.30 2.12 -0.36
CA HIS A 16 13.03 1.98 -1.08
C HIS A 16 12.38 3.32 -1.47
N MET A 17 12.98 4.43 -1.07
CA MET A 17 12.50 5.76 -1.45
C MET A 17 12.97 6.14 -2.85
N THR A 18 12.12 6.84 -3.59
CA THR A 18 12.58 7.47 -4.82
C THR A 18 13.56 8.61 -4.49
N TYR A 19 14.54 8.86 -5.37
CA TYR A 19 15.43 10.01 -5.20
C TYR A 19 14.67 11.33 -5.04
N LYS A 20 13.55 11.46 -5.76
CA LYS A 20 12.68 12.64 -5.66
C LYS A 20 12.04 12.78 -4.29
N ALA A 21 11.60 11.67 -3.68
CA ALA A 21 11.06 11.67 -2.33
C ALA A 21 12.10 12.17 -1.31
N VAL A 22 13.32 11.64 -1.39
CA VAL A 22 14.43 12.07 -0.50
C VAL A 22 14.76 13.56 -0.70
N GLU A 23 14.83 14.02 -1.97
CA GLU A 23 15.11 15.42 -2.30
C GLU A 23 14.09 16.38 -1.68
N VAL A 24 12.78 16.12 -1.88
CA VAL A 24 11.74 17.03 -1.38
C VAL A 24 11.61 16.99 0.14
N ILE A 25 11.83 15.83 0.78
CA ILE A 25 11.87 15.72 2.24
C ILE A 25 13.04 16.53 2.79
N LYS A 26 14.25 16.42 2.19
CA LYS A 26 15.41 17.22 2.59
C LYS A 26 15.15 18.72 2.47
N LYS A 27 14.50 19.14 1.41
CA LYS A 27 14.17 20.55 1.15
C LYS A 27 13.09 21.09 2.08
N SER A 28 12.15 20.26 2.54
CA SER A 28 11.02 20.69 3.37
C SER A 28 11.49 21.15 4.75
N GLN A 29 10.87 22.20 5.27
CA GLN A 29 11.08 22.73 6.62
C GLN A 29 10.21 21.99 7.63
N VAL A 30 9.06 21.45 7.18
CA VAL A 30 8.09 20.77 8.01
C VAL A 30 7.79 19.38 7.43
N ILE A 31 7.69 18.39 8.31
CA ILE A 31 7.23 17.04 7.95
C ILE A 31 5.97 16.74 8.75
N VAL A 32 4.92 16.36 8.04
CA VAL A 32 3.63 15.95 8.62
C VAL A 32 3.39 14.47 8.32
N GLY A 33 2.95 13.69 9.31
CA GLY A 33 2.72 12.28 9.05
C GLY A 33 2.07 11.53 10.21
N TYR A 34 1.74 10.26 9.97
CA TYR A 34 1.43 9.31 11.03
C TYR A 34 2.72 8.98 11.79
N THR A 35 2.66 8.96 13.12
CA THR A 35 3.86 8.83 13.97
C THR A 35 4.80 7.69 13.55
N PRO A 36 4.33 6.45 13.29
CA PRO A 36 5.21 5.38 12.81
C PRO A 36 5.84 5.67 11.44
N TYR A 37 5.19 6.42 10.55
CA TYR A 37 5.72 6.72 9.22
C TYR A 37 6.85 7.75 9.27
N ILE A 38 6.75 8.73 10.17
CA ILE A 38 7.83 9.70 10.41
C ILE A 38 9.09 8.97 10.94
N ALA A 39 8.91 7.94 11.77
CA ALA A 39 10.04 7.17 12.29
C ALA A 39 10.86 6.45 11.19
N TYR A 40 10.24 6.10 10.05
CA TYR A 40 10.97 5.49 8.92
C TYR A 40 11.87 6.46 8.15
N LEU A 41 11.78 7.75 8.41
CA LEU A 41 12.59 8.76 7.73
C LEU A 41 14.01 8.89 8.32
N GLY A 42 14.23 8.41 9.55
CA GLY A 42 15.52 8.50 10.23
C GLY A 42 16.07 9.93 10.20
N ASP A 43 17.33 10.07 9.83
CA ASP A 43 18.08 11.34 9.79
C ASP A 43 17.49 12.39 8.81
N LEU A 44 16.56 12.02 7.94
CA LEU A 44 15.85 12.99 7.08
C LEU A 44 14.96 13.95 7.89
N THR A 45 14.72 13.66 9.17
CA THR A 45 13.94 14.51 10.07
C THR A 45 14.78 15.56 10.80
N ASP A 46 16.10 15.47 10.74
CA ASP A 46 17.01 16.32 11.50
C ASP A 46 16.81 17.81 11.19
N GLY A 47 16.68 18.60 12.25
CA GLY A 47 16.49 20.04 12.14
C GLY A 47 15.14 20.51 11.58
N LYS A 48 14.17 19.62 11.44
CA LYS A 48 12.85 19.91 10.88
C LYS A 48 11.77 20.00 11.94
N GLU A 49 10.74 20.79 11.67
CA GLU A 49 9.51 20.78 12.46
C GLU A 49 8.70 19.53 12.11
N LEU A 50 8.37 18.74 13.12
CA LEU A 50 7.61 17.49 12.96
C LEU A 50 6.21 17.65 13.53
N ILE A 51 5.20 17.37 12.70
CA ILE A 51 3.79 17.33 13.10
C ILE A 51 3.29 15.91 12.90
N SER A 52 3.12 15.19 14.01
CA SER A 52 2.64 13.81 13.98
C SER A 52 1.26 13.69 14.61
N THR A 53 0.45 12.80 14.08
CA THR A 53 -0.85 12.43 14.66
C THR A 53 -0.95 10.92 14.79
N GLY A 54 -1.86 10.47 15.66
CA GLY A 54 -2.21 9.06 15.79
C GLY A 54 -3.03 8.53 14.60
N MET A 55 -3.49 7.30 14.74
CA MET A 55 -4.42 6.65 13.80
C MET A 55 -5.74 7.43 13.73
N ARG A 56 -6.39 7.43 12.55
CA ARG A 56 -7.65 8.15 12.25
C ARG A 56 -7.55 9.68 12.30
N GLY A 57 -6.35 10.25 12.25
CA GLY A 57 -6.11 11.69 12.18
C GLY A 57 -5.85 12.20 10.76
N GLU A 58 -6.38 11.56 9.70
CA GLU A 58 -6.06 11.88 8.31
C GLU A 58 -6.43 13.31 7.95
N VAL A 59 -7.64 13.75 8.28
CA VAL A 59 -8.14 15.12 8.00
C VAL A 59 -7.35 16.16 8.80
N GLU A 60 -7.02 15.89 10.06
CA GLU A 60 -6.19 16.76 10.88
C GLU A 60 -4.79 16.93 10.28
N ARG A 61 -4.16 15.84 9.85
CA ARG A 61 -2.86 15.87 9.17
C ARG A 61 -2.90 16.73 7.91
N CYS A 62 -3.94 16.56 7.08
CA CYS A 62 -4.11 17.38 5.88
C CYS A 62 -4.20 18.88 6.22
N LYS A 63 -5.05 19.24 7.17
CA LYS A 63 -5.20 20.65 7.61
C LYS A 63 -3.90 21.21 8.15
N ALA A 64 -3.22 20.47 9.03
CA ALA A 64 -1.93 20.87 9.57
C ALA A 64 -0.88 21.13 8.48
N ALA A 65 -0.78 20.23 7.48
CA ALA A 65 0.16 20.40 6.38
C ALA A 65 -0.16 21.65 5.52
N ILE A 66 -1.44 21.86 5.19
CA ILE A 66 -1.91 23.03 4.43
C ILE A 66 -1.62 24.33 5.19
N ASP A 67 -1.87 24.36 6.49
CA ASP A 67 -1.65 25.55 7.33
C ASP A 67 -0.17 25.93 7.43
N MET A 68 0.74 24.94 7.42
CA MET A 68 2.18 25.24 7.42
C MET A 68 2.63 25.84 6.08
N VAL A 69 2.09 25.41 4.96
CA VAL A 69 2.35 26.05 3.66
C VAL A 69 1.80 27.47 3.61
N ARG A 70 0.62 27.72 4.16
CA ARG A 70 0.05 29.08 4.28
C ARG A 70 0.91 30.01 5.16
N LYS A 71 1.65 29.45 6.12
CA LYS A 71 2.64 30.17 6.93
C LYS A 71 3.99 30.35 6.20
N GLY A 72 4.08 30.00 4.92
CA GLY A 72 5.27 30.19 4.10
C GLY A 72 6.35 29.12 4.25
N LYS A 73 6.02 27.92 4.79
CA LYS A 73 6.97 26.82 4.98
C LYS A 73 6.76 25.72 3.94
N ASP A 74 7.82 25.35 3.21
CA ASP A 74 7.81 24.14 2.39
C ASP A 74 7.56 22.93 3.29
N THR A 75 6.52 22.15 2.98
CA THR A 75 6.00 21.11 3.86
C THR A 75 5.87 19.78 3.09
N SER A 76 6.36 18.69 3.66
CA SER A 76 6.10 17.32 3.19
C SER A 76 5.09 16.63 4.09
N ILE A 77 4.00 16.12 3.50
CA ILE A 77 3.12 15.15 4.17
C ILE A 77 3.44 13.75 3.65
N VAL A 78 3.76 12.81 4.56
CA VAL A 78 4.31 11.50 4.19
C VAL A 78 3.32 10.36 4.38
N SER A 79 3.34 9.40 3.45
CA SER A 79 2.61 8.13 3.50
C SER A 79 3.57 6.98 3.19
N THR A 80 3.46 5.84 3.88
CA THR A 80 4.18 4.63 3.44
C THR A 80 3.61 4.15 2.10
N GLY A 81 4.43 3.44 1.33
CA GLY A 81 4.07 3.03 -0.01
C GLY A 81 3.99 4.22 -0.96
N ASP A 82 2.92 4.28 -1.74
CA ASP A 82 2.61 5.36 -2.67
C ASP A 82 1.59 6.35 -2.08
N ALA A 83 1.78 7.63 -2.37
CA ALA A 83 0.91 8.69 -1.85
C ALA A 83 -0.50 8.68 -2.48
N GLY A 84 -0.64 8.15 -3.70
CA GLY A 84 -1.90 8.09 -4.45
C GLY A 84 -2.69 6.80 -4.23
N LEU A 85 -2.03 5.70 -3.81
CA LEU A 85 -2.71 4.43 -3.57
C LEU A 85 -3.02 4.25 -2.08
N TYR A 86 -4.26 4.52 -1.67
CA TYR A 86 -4.72 4.50 -0.27
C TYR A 86 -3.94 5.43 0.67
N GLY A 87 -3.24 6.44 0.10
CA GLY A 87 -2.43 7.41 0.81
C GLY A 87 -3.10 8.79 0.95
N MET A 88 -2.29 9.81 1.22
CA MET A 88 -2.77 11.15 1.57
C MET A 88 -3.04 12.06 0.38
N ALA A 89 -2.75 11.63 -0.87
CA ALA A 89 -2.90 12.50 -2.05
C ALA A 89 -4.36 12.91 -2.32
N GLY A 90 -5.30 11.98 -2.24
CA GLY A 90 -6.72 12.27 -2.40
C GLY A 90 -7.23 13.33 -1.41
N PRO A 91 -7.15 13.09 -0.10
CA PRO A 91 -7.61 14.05 0.92
C PRO A 91 -6.94 15.43 0.82
N ILE A 92 -5.65 15.48 0.49
CA ILE A 92 -4.96 16.78 0.29
C ILE A 92 -5.54 17.53 -0.90
N LEU A 93 -5.70 16.88 -2.06
CA LEU A 93 -6.23 17.52 -3.26
C LEU A 93 -7.69 17.97 -3.10
N GLU A 94 -8.47 17.29 -2.28
CA GLU A 94 -9.84 17.69 -1.95
C GLU A 94 -9.88 18.96 -1.07
N LEU A 95 -8.89 19.14 -0.18
CA LEU A 95 -8.85 20.23 0.80
C LEU A 95 -8.01 21.43 0.35
N ALA A 96 -6.93 21.21 -0.39
CA ALA A 96 -5.97 22.24 -0.78
C ALA A 96 -6.42 22.92 -2.09
N ARG A 97 -7.03 24.12 -1.97
CA ARG A 97 -7.54 24.87 -3.15
C ARG A 97 -6.72 26.11 -3.51
N ASP A 98 -5.93 26.59 -2.57
CA ASP A 98 -5.26 27.91 -2.60
C ASP A 98 -3.73 27.83 -2.46
N ILE A 99 -3.17 26.63 -2.50
CA ILE A 99 -1.74 26.37 -2.38
C ILE A 99 -1.23 25.46 -3.51
N GLU A 100 0.05 25.54 -3.80
CA GLU A 100 0.68 24.64 -4.76
C GLU A 100 0.95 23.27 -4.13
N VAL A 101 0.47 22.20 -4.79
CA VAL A 101 0.62 20.81 -4.34
C VAL A 101 1.37 20.01 -5.40
N GLU A 102 2.37 19.24 -4.96
CA GLU A 102 3.07 18.26 -5.80
C GLU A 102 2.98 16.88 -5.20
N ILE A 103 2.50 15.90 -5.98
CA ILE A 103 2.44 14.50 -5.58
C ILE A 103 3.74 13.81 -5.99
N ILE A 104 4.41 13.20 -5.01
CA ILE A 104 5.67 12.46 -5.23
C ILE A 104 5.36 10.98 -5.09
N PRO A 105 5.52 10.18 -6.16
CA PRO A 105 5.22 8.76 -6.13
C PRO A 105 6.19 7.98 -5.24
N GLY A 106 5.71 6.87 -4.68
CA GLY A 106 6.50 5.91 -3.94
C GLY A 106 6.25 4.48 -4.43
N VAL A 107 7.12 3.55 -4.08
CA VAL A 107 6.92 2.14 -4.36
C VAL A 107 5.81 1.62 -3.43
N THR A 108 4.69 1.23 -4.00
CA THR A 108 3.57 0.70 -3.21
C THR A 108 3.88 -0.68 -2.61
N ALA A 109 3.29 -1.00 -1.47
CA ALA A 109 3.53 -2.27 -0.77
C ALA A 109 3.24 -3.51 -1.63
N ALA A 110 2.26 -3.47 -2.54
CA ALA A 110 1.98 -4.59 -3.44
C ALA A 110 3.13 -4.87 -4.41
N PHE A 111 3.78 -3.83 -4.97
CA PHE A 111 4.90 -4.03 -5.88
C PHE A 111 6.17 -4.48 -5.15
N SER A 112 6.40 -3.99 -3.94
CA SER A 112 7.47 -4.51 -3.09
C SER A 112 7.24 -5.98 -2.73
N ALA A 113 6.05 -6.34 -2.27
CA ALA A 113 5.67 -7.71 -1.97
C ALA A 113 5.79 -8.63 -3.21
N ALA A 114 5.37 -8.15 -4.39
CA ALA A 114 5.51 -8.92 -5.63
C ALA A 114 6.98 -9.22 -5.97
N ALA A 115 7.88 -8.27 -5.77
CA ALA A 115 9.32 -8.47 -6.01
C ALA A 115 9.91 -9.53 -5.06
N GLU A 116 9.48 -9.57 -3.81
CA GLU A 116 9.89 -10.58 -2.84
C GLU A 116 9.35 -11.98 -3.19
N LEU A 117 8.12 -12.05 -3.70
CA LEU A 117 7.45 -13.29 -4.11
C LEU A 117 7.93 -13.83 -5.47
N GLY A 118 8.55 -13.01 -6.31
CA GLY A 118 8.97 -13.36 -7.67
C GLY A 118 8.37 -12.44 -8.72
N SER A 119 7.45 -12.93 -9.53
CA SER A 119 6.77 -12.18 -10.60
C SER A 119 5.26 -12.48 -10.67
N PRO A 120 4.51 -12.32 -9.58
CA PRO A 120 3.09 -12.68 -9.55
C PRO A 120 2.19 -11.72 -10.33
N ILE A 121 2.60 -10.47 -10.56
CA ILE A 121 1.78 -9.41 -11.18
C ILE A 121 2.24 -9.05 -12.61
N MET A 122 2.78 -10.01 -13.34
CA MET A 122 3.20 -9.82 -14.75
C MET A 122 2.04 -9.67 -15.74
N HIS A 123 0.81 -9.88 -15.30
CA HIS A 123 -0.41 -9.71 -16.09
C HIS A 123 -1.30 -8.60 -15.48
N ASP A 124 -2.51 -8.42 -16.00
CA ASP A 124 -3.47 -7.46 -15.46
C ASP A 124 -3.77 -7.79 -13.99
N TYR A 125 -3.82 -6.78 -13.15
CA TYR A 125 -4.05 -6.97 -11.73
C TYR A 125 -5.01 -5.92 -11.14
N ALA A 126 -5.71 -6.31 -10.08
CA ALA A 126 -6.57 -5.45 -9.30
C ALA A 126 -6.00 -5.23 -7.91
N SER A 127 -5.94 -3.98 -7.45
CA SER A 127 -5.61 -3.63 -6.07
C SER A 127 -6.89 -3.32 -5.31
N ILE A 128 -7.15 -4.06 -4.22
CA ILE A 128 -8.39 -3.95 -3.44
C ILE A 128 -8.05 -3.82 -1.96
N SER A 129 -8.58 -2.77 -1.33
CA SER A 129 -8.52 -2.61 0.14
C SER A 129 -9.77 -3.19 0.77
N LEU A 130 -9.61 -4.05 1.79
CA LEU A 130 -10.73 -4.56 2.58
C LEU A 130 -11.16 -3.61 3.71
N SER A 131 -10.67 -2.36 3.71
CA SER A 131 -11.08 -1.37 4.69
C SER A 131 -12.47 -0.83 4.38
N ASP A 132 -13.43 -1.13 5.25
CA ASP A 132 -14.84 -0.71 5.18
C ASP A 132 -15.13 0.62 5.92
N LEU A 133 -14.09 1.36 6.30
CA LEU A 133 -14.25 2.64 7.01
C LEU A 133 -14.85 3.75 6.13
N LEU A 134 -14.52 3.76 4.84
CA LEU A 134 -14.95 4.79 3.88
C LEU A 134 -15.71 4.21 2.69
N THR A 135 -15.69 2.89 2.52
CA THR A 135 -16.36 2.19 1.42
C THR A 135 -17.23 1.09 2.01
N PRO A 136 -18.55 1.03 1.71
CA PRO A 136 -19.42 -0.04 2.18
C PRO A 136 -18.89 -1.44 1.81
N TRP A 137 -19.06 -2.41 2.71
CA TRP A 137 -18.56 -3.76 2.52
C TRP A 137 -19.10 -4.43 1.25
N GLU A 138 -20.38 -4.22 0.93
CA GLU A 138 -21.03 -4.76 -0.26
C GLU A 138 -20.38 -4.28 -1.56
N VAL A 139 -19.86 -3.05 -1.55
CA VAL A 139 -19.12 -2.48 -2.69
C VAL A 139 -17.75 -3.13 -2.80
N ILE A 140 -17.07 -3.36 -1.67
CA ILE A 140 -15.76 -4.00 -1.63
C ILE A 140 -15.88 -5.43 -2.15
N ILE A 141 -16.81 -6.22 -1.63
CA ILE A 141 -16.96 -7.63 -1.98
C ILE A 141 -17.39 -7.81 -3.45
N ASN A 142 -18.21 -6.91 -3.98
CA ASN A 142 -18.56 -6.90 -5.41
C ASN A 142 -17.32 -6.64 -6.29
N ARG A 143 -16.40 -5.77 -5.87
CA ARG A 143 -15.13 -5.54 -6.59
C ARG A 143 -14.22 -6.77 -6.55
N VAL A 144 -14.15 -7.45 -5.39
CA VAL A 144 -13.43 -8.72 -5.23
C VAL A 144 -13.99 -9.77 -6.17
N GLU A 145 -15.32 -9.93 -6.22
CA GLU A 145 -16.02 -10.86 -7.10
C GLU A 145 -15.70 -10.59 -8.56
N LYS A 146 -15.85 -9.34 -9.02
CA LYS A 146 -15.61 -8.98 -10.42
C LYS A 146 -14.15 -9.13 -10.84
N ALA A 147 -13.20 -8.85 -9.96
CA ALA A 147 -11.78 -9.09 -10.22
C ALA A 147 -11.47 -10.60 -10.30
N ALA A 148 -12.10 -11.42 -9.46
CA ALA A 148 -11.96 -12.87 -9.50
C ALA A 148 -12.60 -13.46 -10.75
N GLU A 149 -13.83 -13.08 -11.09
CA GLU A 149 -14.57 -13.52 -12.29
C GLU A 149 -13.80 -13.20 -13.58
N ALA A 150 -13.19 -12.00 -13.65
CA ALA A 150 -12.41 -11.56 -14.82
C ALA A 150 -10.97 -12.06 -14.86
N ASP A 151 -10.59 -12.97 -13.98
CA ASP A 151 -9.26 -13.59 -13.92
C ASP A 151 -8.07 -12.65 -13.68
N PHE A 152 -8.28 -11.52 -12.98
CA PHE A 152 -7.20 -10.64 -12.56
C PHE A 152 -6.33 -11.30 -11.48
N VAL A 153 -5.04 -11.00 -11.47
CA VAL A 153 -4.25 -11.13 -10.23
C VAL A 153 -4.76 -10.12 -9.24
N ILE A 154 -4.94 -10.50 -7.98
CA ILE A 154 -5.57 -9.63 -6.98
C ILE A 154 -4.57 -9.34 -5.85
N SER A 155 -4.27 -8.05 -5.59
CA SER A 155 -3.60 -7.65 -4.38
C SER A 155 -4.59 -7.15 -3.34
N ILE A 156 -4.54 -7.72 -2.14
CA ILE A 156 -5.39 -7.37 -1.00
C ILE A 156 -4.62 -6.51 -0.02
N TYR A 157 -5.12 -5.28 0.21
CA TYR A 157 -4.66 -4.34 1.23
C TYR A 157 -5.58 -4.33 2.44
N ASN A 158 -5.04 -4.00 3.60
CA ASN A 158 -5.79 -3.91 4.85
C ASN A 158 -6.60 -5.18 5.15
N PRO A 159 -5.98 -6.37 5.05
CA PRO A 159 -6.70 -7.65 5.09
C PRO A 159 -7.38 -7.90 6.45
N LYS A 160 -6.78 -7.47 7.55
CA LYS A 160 -7.27 -7.73 8.91
C LYS A 160 -7.04 -6.52 9.81
N SER A 161 -7.91 -6.30 10.79
CA SER A 161 -7.71 -5.35 11.89
C SER A 161 -8.49 -5.79 13.12
N LYS A 162 -8.32 -5.10 14.27
CA LYS A 162 -9.07 -5.43 15.51
C LYS A 162 -10.59 -5.43 15.31
N GLY A 163 -11.11 -4.58 14.42
CA GLY A 163 -12.55 -4.48 14.12
C GLY A 163 -13.00 -5.26 12.89
N ARG A 164 -12.08 -5.85 12.12
CA ARG A 164 -12.34 -6.55 10.85
C ARG A 164 -11.63 -7.90 10.87
N LYS A 165 -12.20 -8.85 11.57
CA LYS A 165 -11.58 -10.19 11.72
C LYS A 165 -11.90 -11.09 10.53
N ASP A 166 -13.12 -11.03 10.01
CA ASP A 166 -13.67 -11.99 9.03
C ASP A 166 -13.63 -11.49 7.58
N HIS A 167 -13.17 -10.25 7.32
CA HIS A 167 -13.22 -9.64 5.98
C HIS A 167 -12.34 -10.38 4.97
N LEU A 168 -11.15 -10.82 5.41
CA LEU A 168 -10.27 -11.61 4.55
C LEU A 168 -10.88 -12.95 4.20
N GLU A 169 -11.41 -13.70 5.18
CA GLU A 169 -12.06 -15.00 4.94
C GLU A 169 -13.19 -14.87 3.92
N LYS A 170 -14.10 -13.90 4.12
CA LYS A 170 -15.20 -13.63 3.19
C LYS A 170 -14.73 -13.24 1.78
N ALA A 171 -13.63 -12.49 1.69
CA ALA A 171 -13.03 -12.16 0.39
C ALA A 171 -12.47 -13.42 -0.28
N ILE A 172 -11.76 -14.27 0.46
CA ILE A 172 -11.22 -15.53 -0.04
C ILE A 172 -12.34 -16.49 -0.45
N GLU A 173 -13.39 -16.65 0.36
CA GLU A 173 -14.59 -17.41 -0.01
C GLU A 173 -15.21 -16.94 -1.33
N THR A 174 -15.25 -15.63 -1.55
CA THR A 174 -15.76 -15.05 -2.79
C THR A 174 -14.85 -15.37 -3.98
N ILE A 175 -13.53 -15.25 -3.82
CA ILE A 175 -12.54 -15.57 -4.84
C ILE A 175 -12.58 -17.07 -5.20
N SER A 176 -12.77 -17.94 -4.21
CA SER A 176 -12.81 -19.40 -4.37
C SER A 176 -13.99 -19.90 -5.20
N LYS A 177 -14.99 -19.06 -5.48
CA LYS A 177 -16.05 -19.39 -6.44
C LYS A 177 -15.56 -19.39 -7.90
N TYR A 178 -14.46 -18.73 -8.18
CA TYR A 178 -13.91 -18.49 -9.52
C TYR A 178 -12.49 -19.03 -9.70
N ARG A 179 -11.84 -19.45 -8.61
CA ARG A 179 -10.46 -19.93 -8.60
C ARG A 179 -10.37 -21.33 -8.01
N ASP A 180 -9.47 -22.14 -8.56
CA ASP A 180 -9.12 -23.43 -7.96
C ASP A 180 -8.45 -23.23 -6.60
N GLY A 181 -8.67 -24.17 -5.68
CA GLY A 181 -8.04 -24.14 -4.36
C GLY A 181 -6.52 -24.22 -4.39
N SER A 182 -5.92 -24.73 -5.47
CA SER A 182 -4.47 -24.77 -5.72
C SER A 182 -3.89 -23.45 -6.24
N THR A 183 -4.72 -22.43 -6.49
CA THR A 183 -4.25 -21.12 -6.95
C THR A 183 -3.23 -20.53 -5.97
N PRO A 184 -2.01 -20.15 -6.44
CA PRO A 184 -0.96 -19.62 -5.58
C PRO A 184 -1.36 -18.31 -4.88
N VAL A 185 -1.00 -18.21 -3.60
CA VAL A 185 -1.16 -17.02 -2.78
C VAL A 185 0.15 -16.67 -2.12
N GLY A 186 0.61 -15.45 -2.27
CA GLY A 186 1.72 -14.88 -1.53
C GLY A 186 1.23 -13.97 -0.42
N ILE A 187 1.73 -14.17 0.79
CA ILE A 187 1.45 -13.32 1.95
C ILE A 187 2.77 -12.69 2.37
N VAL A 188 2.85 -11.36 2.29
CA VAL A 188 4.04 -10.62 2.69
C VAL A 188 3.66 -9.63 3.77
N ARG A 189 4.26 -9.81 4.93
CA ARG A 189 4.11 -8.91 6.08
C ARG A 189 5.33 -8.02 6.19
N ASN A 190 5.14 -6.74 6.47
CA ASN A 190 6.21 -5.74 6.58
C ASN A 190 7.17 -5.70 5.38
N SER A 191 6.64 -5.83 4.15
CA SER A 191 7.46 -5.78 2.92
C SER A 191 8.42 -4.59 2.92
N GLY A 192 9.67 -4.85 2.54
CA GLY A 192 10.73 -3.85 2.49
C GLY A 192 11.27 -3.39 3.86
N ARG A 193 11.02 -4.12 4.96
CA ARG A 193 11.49 -3.81 6.31
C ARG A 193 12.33 -4.94 6.88
N PRO A 194 13.17 -4.67 7.92
CA PRO A 194 14.04 -5.70 8.51
C PRO A 194 13.31 -6.95 9.04
N ASP A 195 12.04 -6.79 9.45
CA ASP A 195 11.18 -7.86 9.96
C ASP A 195 10.19 -8.38 8.91
N THR A 196 10.53 -8.27 7.63
CA THR A 196 9.75 -8.85 6.53
C THR A 196 9.58 -10.36 6.73
N SER A 197 8.35 -10.85 6.61
CA SER A 197 8.07 -12.28 6.50
C SER A 197 7.29 -12.59 5.23
N ILE A 198 7.66 -13.70 4.57
CA ILE A 198 7.13 -14.13 3.29
C ILE A 198 6.58 -15.53 3.45
N THR A 199 5.33 -15.74 3.09
CA THR A 199 4.70 -17.06 3.03
C THR A 199 4.12 -17.27 1.63
N ILE A 200 4.48 -18.37 1.00
CA ILE A 200 3.89 -18.83 -0.26
C ILE A 200 3.01 -20.03 0.06
N THR A 201 1.75 -19.96 -0.30
CA THR A 201 0.73 -20.96 -0.02
C THR A 201 -0.24 -21.07 -1.20
N THR A 202 -1.35 -21.75 -1.02
CA THR A 202 -2.46 -21.84 -1.96
C THR A 202 -3.74 -21.25 -1.39
N LEU A 203 -4.73 -21.00 -2.22
CA LEU A 203 -6.00 -20.41 -1.81
C LEU A 203 -6.73 -21.27 -0.76
N ALA A 204 -6.59 -22.60 -0.84
CA ALA A 204 -7.19 -23.55 0.10
C ALA A 204 -6.43 -23.67 1.43
N GLU A 205 -5.16 -23.25 1.49
CA GLU A 205 -4.26 -23.48 2.63
C GLU A 205 -3.84 -22.18 3.35
N ILE A 206 -4.57 -21.08 3.16
CA ILE A 206 -4.27 -19.81 3.81
C ILE A 206 -4.38 -19.96 5.34
N ASP A 207 -3.29 -19.71 6.04
CA ASP A 207 -3.31 -19.52 7.49
C ASP A 207 -3.67 -18.06 7.80
N TYR A 208 -4.90 -17.83 8.23
CA TYR A 208 -5.39 -16.48 8.54
C TYR A 208 -4.76 -15.89 9.83
N GLU A 209 -4.15 -16.72 10.69
CA GLU A 209 -3.57 -16.23 11.94
C GLU A 209 -2.25 -15.48 11.73
N ILE A 210 -1.52 -15.76 10.66
CA ILE A 210 -0.30 -15.02 10.32
C ILE A 210 -0.56 -13.67 9.65
N VAL A 211 -1.83 -13.39 9.28
CA VAL A 211 -2.21 -12.17 8.56
C VAL A 211 -2.65 -11.08 9.54
N ASP A 212 -2.07 -9.92 9.41
CA ASP A 212 -2.41 -8.71 10.17
C ASP A 212 -2.56 -7.47 9.27
N MET A 213 -2.66 -6.28 9.88
CA MET A 213 -2.82 -5.01 9.17
C MET A 213 -1.57 -4.57 8.38
N LEU A 214 -0.42 -5.20 8.66
CA LEU A 214 0.86 -4.92 7.99
C LEU A 214 1.13 -5.89 6.83
N SER A 215 0.17 -6.77 6.55
CA SER A 215 0.25 -7.77 5.49
C SER A 215 -0.36 -7.28 4.18
N VAL A 216 0.24 -7.69 3.07
CA VAL A 216 -0.34 -7.62 1.72
C VAL A 216 -0.41 -9.05 1.19
N LEU A 217 -1.58 -9.43 0.66
CA LEU A 217 -1.73 -10.70 -0.04
C LEU A 217 -1.73 -10.47 -1.55
N ILE A 218 -1.07 -11.35 -2.29
CA ILE A 218 -1.15 -11.40 -3.75
C ILE A 218 -1.70 -12.76 -4.14
N ILE A 219 -2.87 -12.77 -4.76
CA ILE A 219 -3.60 -13.97 -5.18
C ILE A 219 -3.42 -14.09 -6.68
N GLY A 220 -2.92 -15.22 -7.13
CA GLY A 220 -2.69 -15.51 -8.55
C GLY A 220 -3.97 -15.60 -9.37
N ASN A 221 -3.81 -15.63 -10.69
CA ASN A 221 -4.87 -15.95 -11.63
C ASN A 221 -4.80 -17.43 -12.06
N SER A 222 -5.65 -17.85 -13.00
CA SER A 222 -5.72 -19.24 -13.49
C SER A 222 -4.42 -19.76 -14.10
N ASN A 223 -3.49 -18.89 -14.52
CA ASN A 223 -2.21 -19.25 -15.12
C ASN A 223 -1.03 -19.14 -14.16
N THR A 224 -1.25 -18.66 -12.94
CA THR A 224 -0.21 -18.48 -11.94
C THR A 224 0.26 -19.83 -11.40
N PHE A 225 1.57 -20.01 -11.23
CA PHE A 225 2.17 -21.22 -10.67
C PHE A 225 3.32 -20.90 -9.72
N ILE A 226 3.71 -21.89 -8.92
CA ILE A 226 4.88 -21.84 -8.05
C ILE A 226 6.02 -22.63 -8.67
N ARG A 227 7.22 -22.04 -8.74
CA ARG A 227 8.47 -22.70 -9.15
C ARG A 227 9.64 -22.13 -8.35
N ASP A 228 10.49 -23.00 -7.83
CA ASP A 228 11.69 -22.64 -7.05
C ASP A 228 11.39 -21.61 -5.93
N ASN A 229 10.32 -21.87 -5.18
CA ASN A 229 9.82 -20.97 -4.13
C ASN A 229 9.54 -19.54 -4.60
N LYS A 230 9.06 -19.41 -5.85
CA LYS A 230 8.61 -18.13 -6.45
C LYS A 230 7.24 -18.31 -7.08
N ILE A 231 6.41 -17.26 -6.96
CA ILE A 231 5.13 -17.15 -7.64
C ILE A 231 5.35 -16.47 -8.98
N ILE A 232 4.87 -17.08 -10.05
CA ILE A 232 5.03 -16.61 -11.42
C ILE A 232 3.67 -16.56 -12.09
N THR A 233 3.30 -15.42 -12.63
CA THR A 233 2.16 -15.27 -13.55
C THR A 233 2.72 -15.06 -14.96
N PRO A 234 2.54 -15.99 -15.91
CA PRO A 234 3.11 -15.87 -17.25
C PRO A 234 2.49 -14.69 -18.02
N ARG A 235 3.31 -13.96 -18.78
CA ARG A 235 2.80 -12.95 -19.71
C ARG A 235 2.22 -13.55 -21.00
N GLY A 236 2.52 -14.82 -21.28
CA GLY A 236 2.09 -15.50 -22.49
C GLY A 236 3.14 -15.56 -23.60
N TYR A 237 4.42 -15.26 -23.30
CA TYR A 237 5.51 -15.48 -24.25
C TYR A 237 5.70 -16.97 -24.55
N ASN A 238 5.98 -17.31 -25.82
CA ASN A 238 6.41 -18.66 -26.18
C ASN A 238 7.89 -18.83 -25.81
N ILE A 239 8.14 -19.34 -24.59
CA ILE A 239 9.47 -19.58 -24.04
C ILE A 239 9.78 -21.08 -24.22
N LYS A 240 10.04 -21.51 -25.46
CA LYS A 240 10.53 -22.86 -25.79
C LYS A 240 12.00 -22.81 -26.09
#